data_7faa2a6046f480d03d0b8c152f30c32a
#
_entry.id   7faa2a6046f480d03d0b8c152f30c32a
#
_cell.length_a   1.000
_cell.length_b   1.000
_cell.length_c   1.000
_cell.angle_alpha   90.00
_cell.angle_beta   90.00
_cell.angle_gamma   90.00
#
_symmetry.space_group_name_H-M   'P 1'
#
loop_
_entity.id
_entity.type
_entity.pdbx_description
1 polymer ?
#
loop_
_entity_poly.entity_id
_entity_poly.type
_entity_poly.pdbx_seq_one_letter_code
_entity_poly.pdbx_strand_id
1 'polypeptide(L)'
;MNAIADVQSSPDQRNMPINQVGIKDLHFPLQIQSAEGVQHTIARIGMTVALPASQKGTHMSRFVALMEKQTDALDFDTLHKLTADMVALLDSHSGKISVSFPFFRKKSAPVSGIQSLLDYDVTLTGEIKNGTYSHNLKVMVPVTSLCPCSKEISQYGAHNQRSHVTVSLIANADVDIEEIIDYVEAQASCQLYGLLKRPDEKYVTEKAYENPKFVEDMVRDVATALIADKRIESFVVESENFESIHNHSAYAYIAYP
;
A
#
# COMPACT_ATOMS: atom_id res chain seq x y z
N MET A 1 -16.94 28.23 37.68
CA MET A 1 -15.79 28.12 36.75
C MET A 1 -16.23 28.68 35.39
N ASN A 2 -15.59 29.71 34.89
CA ASN A 2 -15.91 30.20 33.56
C ASN A 2 -15.57 29.12 32.53
N ALA A 3 -16.54 28.75 31.70
CA ALA A 3 -16.31 27.79 30.63
C ALA A 3 -15.21 28.30 29.69
N ILE A 4 -14.19 27.48 29.41
CA ILE A 4 -13.17 27.78 28.40
C ILE A 4 -13.85 27.85 27.04
N ALA A 5 -13.66 28.95 26.30
CA ALA A 5 -14.31 29.15 25.02
C ALA A 5 -13.83 28.10 23.99
N ASP A 6 -14.76 27.48 23.29
CA ASP A 6 -14.49 26.61 22.14
C ASP A 6 -14.27 27.48 20.88
N VAL A 7 -13.01 27.84 20.66
CA VAL A 7 -12.62 28.71 19.53
C VAL A 7 -12.73 27.99 18.19
N GLN A 8 -12.59 26.64 18.16
CA GLN A 8 -12.61 25.84 16.92
C GLN A 8 -14.03 25.78 16.33
N SER A 9 -15.05 25.72 17.15
CA SER A 9 -16.46 25.76 16.71
C SER A 9 -16.99 27.17 16.40
N SER A 10 -16.14 28.22 16.51
CA SER A 10 -16.56 29.59 16.19
C SER A 10 -16.75 29.78 14.68
N PRO A 11 -17.62 30.75 14.23
CA PRO A 11 -17.80 31.05 12.82
C PRO A 11 -16.52 31.58 12.17
N ASP A 12 -16.27 31.20 10.91
CA ASP A 12 -15.22 31.77 10.07
C ASP A 12 -15.82 32.81 9.12
N GLN A 13 -15.15 33.96 8.98
CA GLN A 13 -15.63 35.07 8.15
C GLN A 13 -15.08 35.07 6.72
N ARG A 14 -14.07 34.22 6.43
CA ARG A 14 -13.42 34.14 5.12
C ARG A 14 -14.28 33.42 4.08
N ASN A 15 -15.27 32.65 4.53
CA ASN A 15 -16.21 31.89 3.71
C ASN A 15 -15.52 30.96 2.68
N MET A 16 -14.43 30.29 3.09
CA MET A 16 -13.67 29.38 2.26
C MET A 16 -13.66 27.97 2.87
N PRO A 17 -14.22 26.95 2.19
CA PRO A 17 -14.21 25.58 2.68
C PRO A 17 -12.80 24.99 2.61
N ILE A 18 -12.48 24.05 3.51
CA ILE A 18 -11.24 23.29 3.49
C ILE A 18 -11.58 21.85 3.08
N ASN A 19 -10.95 21.37 2.01
CA ASN A 19 -11.24 20.05 1.48
C ASN A 19 -10.77 18.94 2.43
N GLN A 20 -9.63 19.11 3.09
CA GLN A 20 -9.07 18.15 4.04
C GLN A 20 -8.38 18.88 5.18
N VAL A 21 -8.81 18.63 6.40
CA VAL A 21 -8.17 19.08 7.65
C VAL A 21 -8.15 17.94 8.64
N GLY A 22 -7.04 17.74 9.35
CA GLY A 22 -6.89 16.65 10.29
C GLY A 22 -5.44 16.42 10.72
N ILE A 23 -5.10 15.19 11.02
CA ILE A 23 -3.78 14.77 11.50
C ILE A 23 -3.06 13.92 10.46
N LYS A 24 -1.73 13.99 10.46
CA LYS A 24 -0.83 13.17 9.63
C LYS A 24 0.27 12.57 10.50
N ASP A 25 0.83 11.47 10.02
CA ASP A 25 2.02 10.83 10.60
C ASP A 25 1.87 10.43 12.09
N LEU A 26 0.63 10.09 12.49
CA LEU A 26 0.38 9.48 13.80
C LEU A 26 0.92 8.04 13.76
N HIS A 27 1.97 7.74 14.54
CA HIS A 27 2.42 6.36 14.74
C HIS A 27 1.58 5.70 15.81
N PHE A 28 0.98 4.56 15.47
CA PHE A 28 0.07 3.85 16.36
C PHE A 28 0.23 2.33 16.24
N PRO A 29 0.28 1.58 17.36
CA PRO A 29 0.30 0.12 17.31
C PRO A 29 -1.06 -0.40 16.88
N LEU A 30 -1.09 -1.24 15.83
CA LEU A 30 -2.30 -1.86 15.31
C LEU A 30 -2.14 -3.36 15.14
N GLN A 31 -3.28 -4.04 15.07
CA GLN A 31 -3.41 -5.39 14.56
C GLN A 31 -4.01 -5.32 13.16
N ILE A 32 -3.43 -6.07 12.23
CA ILE A 32 -3.91 -6.16 10.84
C ILE A 32 -4.43 -7.58 10.62
N GLN A 33 -5.66 -7.71 10.14
CA GLN A 33 -6.22 -8.97 9.70
C GLN A 33 -5.72 -9.28 8.29
N SER A 34 -5.23 -10.49 8.07
CA SER A 34 -4.81 -10.98 6.76
C SER A 34 -5.29 -12.41 6.53
N ALA A 35 -5.12 -12.95 5.33
CA ALA A 35 -5.45 -14.35 5.02
C ALA A 35 -4.65 -15.34 5.89
N GLU A 36 -3.42 -15.00 6.28
CA GLU A 36 -2.55 -15.82 7.12
C GLU A 36 -2.78 -15.62 8.64
N GLY A 37 -3.71 -14.73 9.03
CA GLY A 37 -4.07 -14.43 10.42
C GLY A 37 -3.79 -12.98 10.84
N VAL A 38 -3.78 -12.73 12.15
CA VAL A 38 -3.58 -11.41 12.71
C VAL A 38 -2.08 -11.10 12.88
N GLN A 39 -1.65 -9.95 12.37
CA GLN A 39 -0.29 -9.43 12.57
C GLN A 39 -0.30 -8.16 13.40
N HIS A 40 0.64 -8.05 14.35
CA HIS A 40 0.91 -6.81 15.07
C HIS A 40 1.91 -5.96 14.29
N THR A 41 1.62 -4.68 14.15
CA THR A 41 2.49 -3.72 13.44
C THR A 41 2.44 -2.35 14.10
N ILE A 42 3.35 -1.47 13.68
CA ILE A 42 3.26 -0.04 13.97
C ILE A 42 2.87 0.65 12.67
N ALA A 43 1.68 1.21 12.65
CA ALA A 43 1.16 1.92 11.50
C ALA A 43 1.43 3.42 11.58
N ARG A 44 1.58 4.05 10.43
CA ARG A 44 1.57 5.50 10.25
C ARG A 44 0.22 5.91 9.68
N ILE A 45 -0.53 6.70 10.45
CA ILE A 45 -1.93 7.00 10.19
C ILE A 45 -2.10 8.47 9.83
N GLY A 46 -2.83 8.73 8.76
CA GLY A 46 -3.37 10.03 8.38
C GLY A 46 -4.90 10.02 8.46
N MET A 47 -5.49 11.02 9.09
CA MET A 47 -6.94 11.13 9.26
C MET A 47 -7.39 12.56 8.95
N THR A 48 -8.31 12.72 8.02
CA THR A 48 -8.78 14.04 7.59
C THR A 48 -10.30 14.05 7.38
N VAL A 49 -10.91 15.21 7.57
CA VAL A 49 -12.31 15.49 7.21
C VAL A 49 -12.41 16.76 6.41
N ALA A 50 -13.53 16.94 5.70
CA ALA A 50 -13.88 18.21 5.08
C ALA A 50 -14.38 19.21 6.16
N LEU A 51 -14.04 20.50 6.02
CA LEU A 51 -14.49 21.55 6.89
C LEU A 51 -15.30 22.58 6.09
N PRO A 52 -16.56 22.85 6.48
CA PRO A 52 -17.40 23.81 5.79
C PRO A 52 -16.88 25.25 5.93
N ALA A 53 -17.21 26.10 4.97
CA ALA A 53 -16.75 27.47 4.92
C ALA A 53 -17.15 28.34 6.16
N SER A 54 -18.23 27.96 6.81
CA SER A 54 -18.76 28.67 8.00
C SER A 54 -18.03 28.33 9.29
N GLN A 55 -17.20 27.27 9.32
CA GLN A 55 -16.56 26.74 10.53
C GLN A 55 -15.07 27.07 10.56
N LYS A 56 -14.57 27.58 11.69
CA LYS A 56 -13.18 28.02 11.85
C LYS A 56 -12.17 26.89 11.92
N GLY A 57 -12.51 25.75 12.53
CA GLY A 57 -11.59 24.65 12.72
C GLY A 57 -12.27 23.35 13.15
N THR A 58 -11.47 22.32 13.36
CA THR A 58 -11.91 21.02 13.89
C THR A 58 -11.06 20.58 15.08
N HIS A 59 -11.59 19.67 15.89
CA HIS A 59 -10.95 19.20 17.13
C HIS A 59 -9.96 18.06 16.85
N MET A 60 -8.66 18.36 16.76
CA MET A 60 -7.60 17.38 16.46
C MET A 60 -7.55 16.24 17.48
N SER A 61 -7.85 16.51 18.77
CA SER A 61 -7.88 15.48 19.82
C SER A 61 -8.92 14.38 19.59
N ARG A 62 -9.99 14.66 18.84
CA ARG A 62 -11.04 13.67 18.54
C ARG A 62 -10.52 12.57 17.60
N PHE A 63 -9.61 12.88 16.68
CA PHE A 63 -8.98 11.86 15.83
C PHE A 63 -8.16 10.87 16.67
N VAL A 64 -7.34 11.37 17.59
CA VAL A 64 -6.54 10.52 18.47
C VAL A 64 -7.44 9.72 19.40
N ALA A 65 -8.45 10.35 20.00
CA ALA A 65 -9.40 9.66 20.90
C ALA A 65 -10.21 8.56 20.19
N LEU A 66 -10.43 8.68 18.87
CA LEU A 66 -11.04 7.63 18.06
C LEU A 66 -10.09 6.43 17.93
N MET A 67 -8.82 6.67 17.65
CA MET A 67 -7.80 5.61 17.53
C MET A 67 -7.58 4.88 18.86
N GLU A 68 -7.58 5.58 19.99
CA GLU A 68 -7.44 4.97 21.33
C GLU A 68 -8.56 3.96 21.67
N LYS A 69 -9.69 4.05 20.98
CA LYS A 69 -10.81 3.11 21.14
C LYS A 69 -10.75 1.93 20.18
N GLN A 70 -9.84 1.98 19.19
CA GLN A 70 -9.71 0.91 18.20
C GLN A 70 -8.99 -0.28 18.80
N THR A 71 -9.70 -1.40 18.98
CA THR A 71 -9.19 -2.65 19.57
C THR A 71 -9.22 -3.82 18.59
N ASP A 72 -10.09 -3.76 17.58
CA ASP A 72 -10.26 -4.83 16.61
C ASP A 72 -9.12 -4.82 15.58
N ALA A 73 -8.78 -5.99 15.05
CA ALA A 73 -7.84 -6.07 13.92
C ALA A 73 -8.40 -5.31 12.72
N LEU A 74 -7.54 -4.55 12.04
CA LEU A 74 -7.92 -3.74 10.89
C LEU A 74 -8.03 -4.62 9.65
N ASP A 75 -9.20 -4.59 9.04
CA ASP A 75 -9.55 -5.06 7.71
C ASP A 75 -10.36 -3.98 6.97
N PHE A 76 -10.93 -4.29 5.81
CA PHE A 76 -11.73 -3.32 5.05
C PHE A 76 -13.04 -2.93 5.76
N ASP A 77 -13.71 -3.87 6.42
CA ASP A 77 -14.95 -3.61 7.16
C ASP A 77 -14.71 -2.72 8.38
N THR A 78 -13.67 -3.04 9.14
CA THR A 78 -13.23 -2.26 10.29
C THR A 78 -12.79 -0.86 9.87
N LEU A 79 -12.06 -0.74 8.75
CA LEU A 79 -11.65 0.55 8.18
C LEU A 79 -12.87 1.38 7.73
N HIS A 80 -13.88 0.74 7.11
CA HIS A 80 -15.13 1.40 6.75
C HIS A 80 -15.83 1.97 7.98
N LYS A 81 -16.03 1.14 9.00
CA LYS A 81 -16.64 1.55 10.27
C LYS A 81 -15.86 2.69 10.92
N LEU A 82 -14.54 2.57 11.02
CA LEU A 82 -13.68 3.60 11.60
C LEU A 82 -13.79 4.94 10.84
N THR A 83 -13.87 4.87 9.49
CA THR A 83 -14.04 6.07 8.65
C THR A 83 -15.42 6.70 8.87
N ALA A 84 -16.48 5.91 8.98
CA ALA A 84 -17.82 6.39 9.26
C ALA A 84 -17.92 7.02 10.66
N ASP A 85 -17.35 6.37 11.66
CA ASP A 85 -17.31 6.88 13.04
C ASP A 85 -16.54 8.21 13.13
N MET A 86 -15.44 8.35 12.38
CA MET A 86 -14.67 9.59 12.28
C MET A 86 -15.50 10.73 11.68
N VAL A 87 -16.16 10.49 10.56
CA VAL A 87 -16.99 11.47 9.86
C VAL A 87 -18.14 11.93 10.77
N ALA A 88 -18.82 11.00 11.45
CA ALA A 88 -19.89 11.29 12.39
C ALA A 88 -19.38 12.07 13.64
N LEU A 89 -18.27 11.64 14.24
CA LEU A 89 -17.69 12.27 15.44
C LEU A 89 -17.28 13.72 15.19
N LEU A 90 -16.89 14.05 13.97
CA LEU A 90 -16.40 15.37 13.58
C LEU A 90 -17.45 16.22 12.86
N ASP A 91 -18.70 15.74 12.80
CA ASP A 91 -19.84 16.41 12.16
C ASP A 91 -19.51 16.87 10.72
N SER A 92 -18.90 15.93 9.96
CA SER A 92 -18.51 16.17 8.56
C SER A 92 -19.31 15.26 7.62
N HIS A 93 -19.33 15.58 6.33
CA HIS A 93 -19.96 14.77 5.29
C HIS A 93 -18.93 14.00 4.43
N SER A 94 -17.65 14.27 4.65
CA SER A 94 -16.56 13.62 3.92
C SER A 94 -15.34 13.46 4.83
N GLY A 95 -14.65 12.35 4.70
CA GLY A 95 -13.44 12.09 5.46
C GLY A 95 -12.62 10.96 4.86
N LYS A 96 -11.35 10.93 5.20
CA LYS A 96 -10.38 9.96 4.70
C LYS A 96 -9.46 9.50 5.81
N ILE A 97 -9.26 8.18 5.90
CA ILE A 97 -8.26 7.53 6.75
C ILE A 97 -7.27 6.81 5.83
N SER A 98 -5.98 7.02 6.07
CA SER A 98 -4.90 6.29 5.40
C SER A 98 -4.01 5.65 6.45
N VAL A 99 -3.81 4.34 6.35
CA VAL A 99 -3.05 3.53 7.30
C VAL A 99 -1.92 2.84 6.54
N SER A 100 -0.67 3.27 6.75
CA SER A 100 0.51 2.69 6.11
C SER A 100 1.31 1.89 7.14
N PHE A 101 1.71 0.67 6.79
CA PHE A 101 2.41 -0.24 7.70
C PHE A 101 3.29 -1.24 6.96
N PRO A 102 4.37 -1.74 7.59
CA PRO A 102 5.08 -2.92 7.12
C PRO A 102 4.22 -4.17 7.37
N PHE A 103 4.01 -4.93 6.33
CA PHE A 103 3.34 -6.24 6.35
C PHE A 103 4.37 -7.34 6.17
N PHE A 104 4.32 -8.39 6.99
CA PHE A 104 5.30 -9.47 6.95
C PHE A 104 4.67 -10.76 6.45
N ARG A 105 5.32 -11.39 5.48
CA ARG A 105 4.95 -12.71 4.97
C ARG A 105 6.06 -13.72 5.22
N LYS A 106 5.69 -14.92 5.66
CA LYS A 106 6.63 -16.01 5.80
C LYS A 106 6.87 -16.67 4.43
N LYS A 107 8.11 -16.67 3.98
CA LYS A 107 8.53 -17.26 2.70
C LYS A 107 9.45 -18.45 2.92
N SER A 108 9.27 -19.49 2.10
CA SER A 108 10.14 -20.66 2.05
C SER A 108 11.11 -20.53 0.89
N ALA A 109 12.40 -20.68 1.16
CA ALA A 109 13.43 -20.69 0.12
C ALA A 109 13.18 -21.84 -0.88
N PRO A 110 13.46 -21.64 -2.19
CA PRO A 110 12.92 -22.49 -3.25
C PRO A 110 13.50 -23.92 -3.31
N VAL A 111 14.68 -24.15 -2.76
CA VAL A 111 15.36 -25.46 -2.78
C VAL A 111 15.48 -26.03 -1.37
N SER A 112 16.00 -25.25 -0.43
CA SER A 112 16.25 -25.71 0.94
C SER A 112 14.99 -25.75 1.80
N GLY A 113 13.93 -25.03 1.41
CA GLY A 113 12.70 -24.88 2.19
C GLY A 113 12.87 -24.08 3.49
N ILE A 114 14.04 -23.48 3.74
CA ILE A 114 14.26 -22.68 4.95
C ILE A 114 13.31 -21.46 4.94
N GLN A 115 12.68 -21.23 6.08
CA GLN A 115 11.69 -20.16 6.21
C GLN A 115 12.32 -18.88 6.76
N SER A 116 11.85 -17.74 6.24
CA SER A 116 12.18 -16.41 6.74
C SER A 116 11.01 -15.45 6.51
N LEU A 117 11.00 -14.35 7.25
CA LEU A 117 10.08 -13.26 6.98
C LEU A 117 10.63 -12.34 5.88
N LEU A 118 9.74 -11.83 5.04
CA LEU A 118 9.98 -10.73 4.12
C LEU A 118 8.92 -9.66 4.37
N ASP A 119 9.32 -8.40 4.32
CA ASP A 119 8.46 -7.25 4.53
C ASP A 119 8.00 -6.63 3.22
N TYR A 120 6.81 -6.04 3.27
CA TYR A 120 6.15 -5.33 2.18
C TYR A 120 5.53 -4.05 2.73
N ASP A 121 5.60 -2.95 1.97
CA ASP A 121 4.93 -1.72 2.37
C ASP A 121 3.47 -1.75 1.90
N VAL A 122 2.55 -1.66 2.85
CA VAL A 122 1.11 -1.69 2.59
C VAL A 122 0.47 -0.39 3.05
N THR A 123 -0.49 0.11 2.27
CA THR A 123 -1.36 1.22 2.68
C THR A 123 -2.81 0.87 2.39
N LEU A 124 -3.62 0.88 3.44
CA LEU A 124 -5.07 0.82 3.35
C LEU A 124 -5.63 2.25 3.43
N THR A 125 -6.54 2.59 2.53
CA THR A 125 -7.21 3.89 2.55
C THR A 125 -8.71 3.70 2.51
N GLY A 126 -9.44 4.24 3.49
CA GLY A 126 -10.90 4.37 3.48
C GLY A 126 -11.28 5.83 3.28
N GLU A 127 -12.21 6.09 2.39
CA GLU A 127 -12.71 7.44 2.10
C GLU A 127 -14.24 7.44 2.04
N ILE A 128 -14.86 8.38 2.74
CA ILE A 128 -16.26 8.73 2.55
C ILE A 128 -16.30 10.10 1.86
N LYS A 129 -16.93 10.15 0.70
CA LYS A 129 -17.12 11.37 -0.07
C LYS A 129 -18.59 11.54 -0.41
N ASN A 130 -19.20 12.61 0.12
CA ASN A 130 -20.64 12.88 -0.04
C ASN A 130 -21.52 11.65 0.30
N GLY A 131 -21.19 10.96 1.39
CA GLY A 131 -21.94 9.80 1.88
C GLY A 131 -21.63 8.47 1.18
N THR A 132 -20.82 8.46 0.13
CA THR A 132 -20.39 7.22 -0.54
C THR A 132 -19.02 6.79 -0.02
N TYR A 133 -18.93 5.54 0.45
CA TYR A 133 -17.67 4.93 0.88
C TYR A 133 -16.93 4.29 -0.30
N SER A 134 -15.64 4.42 -0.30
CA SER A 134 -14.71 3.67 -1.15
C SER A 134 -13.45 3.31 -0.36
N HIS A 135 -12.78 2.25 -0.76
CA HIS A 135 -11.48 1.89 -0.19
C HIS A 135 -10.46 1.61 -1.28
N ASN A 136 -9.19 1.76 -0.93
CA ASN A 136 -8.07 1.47 -1.81
C ASN A 136 -7.03 0.65 -1.04
N LEU A 137 -6.53 -0.41 -1.69
CA LEU A 137 -5.40 -1.21 -1.25
C LEU A 137 -4.18 -0.84 -2.09
N LYS A 138 -3.09 -0.42 -1.43
CA LYS A 138 -1.80 -0.19 -2.08
C LYS A 138 -0.76 -1.11 -1.47
N VAL A 139 -0.06 -1.88 -2.30
CA VAL A 139 1.01 -2.81 -1.89
C VAL A 139 2.24 -2.56 -2.74
N MET A 140 3.38 -2.32 -2.10
CA MET A 140 4.69 -2.28 -2.75
C MET A 140 5.39 -3.62 -2.52
N VAL A 141 5.75 -4.27 -3.62
CA VAL A 141 6.36 -5.61 -3.64
C VAL A 141 7.77 -5.51 -4.19
N PRO A 142 8.81 -5.80 -3.38
CA PRO A 142 10.18 -5.83 -3.86
C PRO A 142 10.45 -7.15 -4.61
N VAL A 143 11.03 -7.04 -5.81
CA VAL A 143 11.35 -8.18 -6.67
C VAL A 143 12.72 -8.01 -7.33
N THR A 144 13.18 -9.03 -8.05
CA THR A 144 14.36 -8.95 -8.93
C THR A 144 13.91 -8.75 -10.37
N SER A 145 14.57 -7.84 -11.10
CA SER A 145 14.53 -7.75 -12.56
C SER A 145 15.91 -7.96 -13.15
N LEU A 146 15.99 -8.66 -14.28
CA LEU A 146 17.21 -8.89 -15.06
C LEU A 146 17.02 -8.31 -16.44
N CYS A 147 17.97 -7.49 -16.89
CA CYS A 147 17.87 -6.76 -18.15
C CYS A 147 17.95 -7.68 -19.37
N PRO A 148 16.90 -7.77 -20.20
CA PRO A 148 16.93 -8.56 -21.44
C PRO A 148 17.99 -8.09 -22.41
N CYS A 149 18.17 -6.76 -22.56
CA CYS A 149 19.11 -6.14 -23.48
C CYS A 149 20.56 -6.53 -23.16
N SER A 150 20.96 -6.42 -21.88
CA SER A 150 22.31 -6.80 -21.46
C SER A 150 22.56 -8.31 -21.60
N LYS A 151 21.53 -9.12 -21.42
CA LYS A 151 21.60 -10.57 -21.63
C LYS A 151 21.89 -10.91 -23.09
N GLU A 152 21.29 -10.20 -24.03
CA GLU A 152 21.44 -10.46 -25.46
C GLU A 152 22.81 -10.03 -25.99
N ILE A 153 23.34 -8.89 -25.56
CA ILE A 153 24.56 -8.31 -26.13
C ILE A 153 25.86 -8.73 -25.41
N SER A 154 25.75 -9.18 -24.14
CA SER A 154 26.93 -9.51 -23.32
C SER A 154 27.35 -10.96 -23.47
N GLN A 155 28.66 -11.21 -23.52
CA GLN A 155 29.24 -12.55 -23.53
C GLN A 155 29.30 -13.22 -22.13
N TYR A 156 29.18 -12.42 -21.06
CA TYR A 156 29.43 -12.90 -19.68
C TYR A 156 28.24 -12.79 -18.74
N GLY A 157 27.03 -12.59 -19.24
CA GLY A 157 25.82 -12.53 -18.46
C GLY A 157 25.03 -11.24 -18.65
N ALA A 158 24.24 -10.88 -17.66
CA ALA A 158 23.40 -9.72 -17.67
C ALA A 158 23.39 -9.04 -16.31
N HIS A 159 23.24 -7.71 -16.31
CA HIS A 159 23.00 -7.03 -15.03
C HIS A 159 21.58 -7.31 -14.54
N ASN A 160 21.45 -7.36 -13.23
CA ASN A 160 20.18 -7.43 -12.53
C ASN A 160 20.13 -6.39 -11.41
N GLN A 161 18.96 -6.10 -10.95
CA GLN A 161 18.72 -5.14 -9.88
C GLN A 161 17.45 -5.49 -9.10
N ARG A 162 17.29 -4.86 -7.96
CA ARG A 162 16.04 -4.83 -7.24
C ARG A 162 15.06 -3.91 -7.97
N SER A 163 13.80 -4.29 -7.95
CA SER A 163 12.70 -3.45 -8.44
C SER A 163 11.63 -3.36 -7.36
N HIS A 164 11.00 -2.20 -7.24
CA HIS A 164 9.80 -2.03 -6.45
C HIS A 164 8.61 -1.94 -7.40
N VAL A 165 7.73 -2.92 -7.31
CA VAL A 165 6.46 -2.90 -8.04
C VAL A 165 5.35 -2.53 -7.08
N THR A 166 4.69 -1.41 -7.36
CA THR A 166 3.60 -0.90 -6.53
C THR A 166 2.28 -1.09 -7.26
N VAL A 167 1.35 -1.80 -6.63
CA VAL A 167 -0.04 -1.94 -7.08
C VAL A 167 -0.92 -1.13 -6.14
N SER A 168 -1.77 -0.27 -6.70
CA SER A 168 -2.81 0.46 -5.97
C SER A 168 -4.13 0.17 -6.67
N LEU A 169 -5.13 -0.37 -5.96
CA LEU A 169 -6.36 -0.84 -6.57
C LEU A 169 -7.61 -0.49 -5.76
N ILE A 170 -8.73 -0.43 -6.48
CA ILE A 170 -10.09 -0.42 -5.94
C ILE A 170 -10.78 -1.71 -6.42
N ALA A 171 -11.43 -2.40 -5.50
CA ALA A 171 -12.12 -3.66 -5.79
C ALA A 171 -13.58 -3.60 -5.32
N ASN A 172 -14.45 -4.40 -5.96
CA ASN A 172 -15.85 -4.56 -5.60
C ASN A 172 -16.12 -5.75 -4.66
N ALA A 173 -15.07 -6.48 -4.31
CA ALA A 173 -15.06 -7.56 -3.33
C ALA A 173 -13.69 -7.65 -2.67
N ASP A 174 -13.58 -8.41 -1.59
CA ASP A 174 -12.33 -8.55 -0.84
C ASP A 174 -11.22 -9.15 -1.71
N VAL A 175 -10.06 -8.47 -1.68
CA VAL A 175 -8.80 -8.91 -2.28
C VAL A 175 -7.75 -8.84 -1.19
N ASP A 176 -7.14 -9.98 -0.88
CA ASP A 176 -6.14 -10.07 0.17
C ASP A 176 -4.80 -9.43 -0.23
N ILE A 177 -4.07 -8.91 0.76
CA ILE A 177 -2.72 -8.36 0.57
C ILE A 177 -1.81 -9.40 -0.07
N GLU A 178 -1.91 -10.65 0.39
CA GLU A 178 -1.12 -11.79 -0.08
C GLU A 178 -1.37 -12.11 -1.55
N GLU A 179 -2.61 -11.97 -2.03
CA GLU A 179 -2.96 -12.18 -3.44
C GLU A 179 -2.24 -11.18 -4.35
N ILE A 180 -2.17 -9.90 -3.94
CA ILE A 180 -1.45 -8.86 -4.71
C ILE A 180 0.05 -9.13 -4.73
N ILE A 181 0.62 -9.56 -3.59
CA ILE A 181 2.02 -9.97 -3.53
C ILE A 181 2.27 -11.12 -4.52
N ASP A 182 1.41 -12.14 -4.54
CA ASP A 182 1.53 -13.29 -5.43
C ASP A 182 1.40 -12.90 -6.91
N TYR A 183 0.47 -12.01 -7.27
CA TYR A 183 0.35 -11.50 -8.64
C TYR A 183 1.65 -10.84 -9.11
N VAL A 184 2.24 -9.98 -8.30
CA VAL A 184 3.48 -9.28 -8.66
C VAL A 184 4.67 -10.24 -8.73
N GLU A 185 4.87 -11.07 -7.69
CA GLU A 185 6.00 -11.99 -7.62
C GLU A 185 6.01 -13.03 -8.75
N ALA A 186 4.83 -13.45 -9.21
CA ALA A 186 4.69 -14.38 -10.33
C ALA A 186 5.15 -13.76 -11.67
N GLN A 187 5.09 -12.45 -11.81
CA GLN A 187 5.48 -11.75 -13.04
C GLN A 187 6.94 -11.28 -13.04
N ALA A 188 7.62 -11.29 -11.91
CA ALA A 188 9.00 -10.83 -11.79
C ALA A 188 10.02 -11.80 -12.43
N SER A 189 11.23 -11.32 -12.74
CA SER A 189 12.33 -12.21 -13.14
C SER A 189 12.59 -13.27 -12.05
N CYS A 190 12.60 -12.84 -10.79
CA CYS A 190 12.53 -13.70 -9.62
C CYS A 190 11.99 -12.93 -8.43
N GLN A 191 11.30 -13.61 -7.54
CA GLN A 191 10.91 -13.07 -6.23
C GLN A 191 12.10 -12.99 -5.28
N LEU A 192 11.98 -12.20 -4.21
CA LEU A 192 12.99 -12.09 -3.16
C LEU A 192 12.70 -13.01 -1.97
N TYR A 193 13.73 -13.28 -1.19
CA TYR A 193 13.67 -14.12 0.02
C TYR A 193 14.55 -13.47 1.11
N GLY A 194 14.11 -13.51 2.36
CA GLY A 194 14.87 -12.98 3.49
C GLY A 194 16.07 -13.84 3.88
N LEU A 195 16.04 -15.15 3.55
CA LEU A 195 17.12 -16.10 3.85
C LEU A 195 17.26 -17.14 2.73
N LEU A 196 18.49 -17.32 2.23
CA LEU A 196 18.85 -18.27 1.20
C LEU A 196 20.06 -19.10 1.64
N LYS A 197 20.12 -20.37 1.21
CA LYS A 197 21.31 -21.21 1.24
C LYS A 197 21.94 -21.25 -0.17
N ARG A 198 23.16 -21.76 -0.31
CA ARG A 198 23.85 -21.82 -1.60
C ARG A 198 23.04 -22.46 -2.75
N PRO A 199 22.30 -23.57 -2.54
CA PRO A 199 21.43 -24.12 -3.59
C PRO A 199 20.30 -23.17 -3.99
N ASP A 200 19.77 -22.39 -3.02
CA ASP A 200 18.73 -21.39 -3.28
C ASP A 200 19.30 -20.21 -4.07
N GLU A 201 20.51 -19.72 -3.72
CA GLU A 201 21.21 -18.66 -4.47
C GLU A 201 21.42 -19.05 -5.94
N LYS A 202 21.85 -20.32 -6.17
CA LYS A 202 21.96 -20.86 -7.53
C LYS A 202 20.63 -20.81 -8.26
N TYR A 203 19.57 -21.32 -7.62
CA TYR A 203 18.23 -21.35 -8.21
C TYR A 203 17.71 -19.95 -8.57
N VAL A 204 17.75 -19.00 -7.64
CA VAL A 204 17.23 -17.64 -7.89
C VAL A 204 18.02 -16.89 -8.95
N THR A 205 19.34 -17.12 -9.02
CA THR A 205 20.21 -16.57 -10.04
C THR A 205 19.85 -17.10 -11.42
N GLU A 206 19.73 -18.41 -11.56
CA GLU A 206 19.38 -19.06 -12.82
C GLU A 206 17.97 -18.72 -13.26
N LYS A 207 16.99 -18.75 -12.34
CA LYS A 207 15.60 -18.38 -12.62
C LYS A 207 15.49 -16.94 -13.13
N ALA A 208 16.18 -15.99 -12.49
CA ALA A 208 16.18 -14.61 -12.93
C ALA A 208 16.81 -14.47 -14.32
N TYR A 209 17.90 -15.19 -14.58
CA TYR A 209 18.59 -15.17 -15.88
C TYR A 209 17.72 -15.76 -16.99
N GLU A 210 16.96 -16.81 -16.72
CA GLU A 210 16.06 -17.44 -17.70
C GLU A 210 14.78 -16.63 -17.96
N ASN A 211 14.43 -15.72 -17.04
CA ASN A 211 13.23 -14.90 -17.13
C ASN A 211 13.51 -13.38 -17.11
N PRO A 212 14.25 -12.86 -18.13
CA PRO A 212 14.54 -11.43 -18.20
C PRO A 212 13.28 -10.60 -18.44
N LYS A 213 13.21 -9.41 -17.82
CA LYS A 213 12.06 -8.49 -17.88
C LYS A 213 12.54 -7.05 -17.98
N PHE A 214 12.02 -6.31 -18.97
CA PHE A 214 12.07 -4.85 -18.98
C PHE A 214 11.11 -4.28 -17.94
N VAL A 215 11.30 -3.03 -17.54
CA VAL A 215 10.35 -2.34 -16.64
C VAL A 215 8.96 -2.25 -17.29
N GLU A 216 8.88 -2.11 -18.60
CA GLU A 216 7.66 -2.12 -19.40
C GLU A 216 6.95 -3.48 -19.39
N ASP A 217 7.70 -4.58 -19.48
CA ASP A 217 7.14 -5.93 -19.41
C ASP A 217 6.54 -6.19 -18.03
N MET A 218 7.24 -5.76 -16.96
CA MET A 218 6.79 -5.90 -15.59
C MET A 218 5.41 -5.29 -15.39
N VAL A 219 5.22 -4.01 -15.75
CA VAL A 219 3.92 -3.35 -15.55
C VAL A 219 2.82 -3.92 -16.44
N ARG A 220 3.14 -4.38 -17.68
CA ARG A 220 2.16 -5.01 -18.57
C ARG A 220 1.71 -6.37 -18.06
N ASP A 221 2.64 -7.22 -17.62
CA ASP A 221 2.34 -8.56 -17.14
C ASP A 221 1.53 -8.50 -15.84
N VAL A 222 1.89 -7.63 -14.90
CA VAL A 222 1.12 -7.41 -13.67
C VAL A 222 -0.27 -6.85 -14.00
N ALA A 223 -0.36 -5.83 -14.88
CA ALA A 223 -1.65 -5.27 -15.28
C ALA A 223 -2.54 -6.34 -15.94
N THR A 224 -1.98 -7.22 -16.77
CA THR A 224 -2.72 -8.33 -17.40
C THR A 224 -3.27 -9.30 -16.37
N ALA A 225 -2.49 -9.63 -15.34
CA ALA A 225 -2.94 -10.50 -14.25
C ALA A 225 -4.09 -9.84 -13.45
N LEU A 226 -3.99 -8.53 -13.15
CA LEU A 226 -5.03 -7.79 -12.43
C LEU A 226 -6.33 -7.67 -13.23
N ILE A 227 -6.26 -7.44 -14.55
CA ILE A 227 -7.46 -7.40 -15.44
C ILE A 227 -8.20 -8.73 -15.46
N ALA A 228 -7.50 -9.84 -15.29
CA ALA A 228 -8.13 -11.16 -15.25
C ALA A 228 -8.98 -11.38 -13.99
N ASP A 229 -8.69 -10.70 -12.89
CA ASP A 229 -9.46 -10.77 -11.65
C ASP A 229 -10.67 -9.82 -11.72
N LYS A 230 -11.86 -10.39 -11.80
CA LYS A 230 -13.13 -9.64 -11.94
C LYS A 230 -13.55 -8.87 -10.68
N ARG A 231 -12.89 -9.09 -9.55
CA ARG A 231 -13.11 -8.31 -8.32
C ARG A 231 -12.48 -6.92 -8.42
N ILE A 232 -11.44 -6.75 -9.25
CA ILE A 232 -10.70 -5.50 -9.39
C ILE A 232 -11.41 -4.60 -10.39
N GLU A 233 -11.82 -3.41 -9.94
CA GLU A 233 -12.52 -2.42 -10.75
C GLU A 233 -11.55 -1.49 -11.48
N SER A 234 -10.57 -0.99 -10.73
CA SER A 234 -9.57 -0.06 -11.25
C SER A 234 -8.23 -0.26 -10.52
N PHE A 235 -7.13 0.05 -11.19
CA PHE A 235 -5.81 -0.06 -10.57
C PHE A 235 -4.78 0.87 -11.22
N VAL A 236 -3.72 1.07 -10.47
CA VAL A 236 -2.45 1.65 -10.93
C VAL A 236 -1.35 0.64 -10.64
N VAL A 237 -0.51 0.35 -11.63
CA VAL A 237 0.73 -0.40 -11.48
C VAL A 237 1.90 0.52 -11.80
N GLU A 238 2.84 0.62 -10.88
CA GLU A 238 4.11 1.34 -11.05
C GLU A 238 5.26 0.35 -10.83
N SER A 239 6.29 0.44 -11.63
CA SER A 239 7.54 -0.30 -11.40
C SER A 239 8.72 0.65 -11.46
N GLU A 240 9.58 0.59 -10.45
CA GLU A 240 10.86 1.29 -10.38
C GLU A 240 11.98 0.26 -10.28
N ASN A 241 12.85 0.21 -11.31
CA ASN A 241 14.04 -0.63 -11.33
C ASN A 241 15.24 0.20 -10.87
N PHE A 242 15.88 -0.21 -9.77
CA PHE A 242 17.10 0.44 -9.26
C PHE A 242 18.30 -0.01 -10.08
N GLU A 243 18.48 0.61 -11.25
CA GLU A 243 19.46 0.22 -12.24
C GLU A 243 20.88 0.10 -11.68
N SER A 244 21.49 -1.10 -11.83
CA SER A 244 22.81 -1.38 -11.24
C SER A 244 23.98 -0.77 -12.00
N ILE A 245 23.77 -0.37 -13.28
CA ILE A 245 24.81 0.22 -14.15
C ILE A 245 24.55 1.69 -14.49
N HIS A 246 23.45 2.29 -13.99
CA HIS A 246 23.06 3.68 -14.22
C HIS A 246 22.86 4.41 -12.89
N ASN A 247 23.07 5.72 -12.88
CA ASN A 247 22.84 6.56 -11.71
C ASN A 247 21.41 7.13 -11.66
N HIS A 248 20.45 6.41 -12.24
CA HIS A 248 19.03 6.70 -12.20
C HIS A 248 18.25 5.38 -12.23
N SER A 249 16.99 5.41 -11.79
CA SER A 249 16.09 4.30 -11.93
C SER A 249 15.39 4.31 -13.29
N ALA A 250 15.05 3.13 -13.82
CA ALA A 250 14.06 3.02 -14.88
C ALA A 250 12.65 2.93 -14.25
N TYR A 251 11.67 3.56 -14.89
CA TYR A 251 10.31 3.67 -14.34
C TYR A 251 9.25 3.45 -15.41
N ALA A 252 8.20 2.72 -15.06
CA ALA A 252 7.02 2.54 -15.89
C ALA A 252 5.74 2.61 -15.04
N TYR A 253 4.65 3.03 -15.67
CA TYR A 253 3.35 3.27 -15.04
C TYR A 253 2.22 2.86 -15.97
N ILE A 254 1.22 2.15 -15.45
CA ILE A 254 -0.07 1.86 -16.10
C ILE A 254 -1.19 2.22 -15.13
N ALA A 255 -2.19 2.97 -15.61
CA ALA A 255 -3.48 3.12 -14.96
C ALA A 255 -4.56 2.42 -15.80
N TYR A 256 -5.44 1.70 -15.13
CA TYR A 256 -6.62 1.05 -15.71
C TYR A 256 -7.85 1.58 -15.00
N PRO A 257 -8.89 2.07 -15.77
CA PRO A 257 -10.08 2.72 -15.23
C PRO A 257 -10.97 1.78 -14.44
#